data_8b7b1fad61a9ba92d0fdfc2b854afeef
#
_entry.id   8b7b1fad61a9ba92d0fdfc2b854afeef
#
_cell.length_a   1.000
_cell.length_b   1.000
_cell.length_c   1.000
_cell.angle_alpha   90.00
_cell.angle_beta   90.00
_cell.angle_gamma   90.00
#
_symmetry.space_group_name_H-M   'P 1'
#
loop_
_entity.id
_entity.type
_entity.pdbx_description
1 polymer ?
#
loop_
_entity_poly.entity_id
_entity_poly.type
_entity_poly.pdbx_seq_one_letter_code
_entity_poly.pdbx_strand_id
1 'polypeptide(L)'
;EGVTWHNGDAMTAEDVAWSLERAADPDGGNPIQFIWSTIGNLQVEGNKITGDVLRFEPTIFKWMSFLTGYVLPKTYFEKVGAEGFEAAPIGTGPYMVEKYERNAFVRLKANENYWGGAPEFKSVTIKFVTDAASRVAEVESGNSHVTLEMPYEEYDRLKGGVLVGTAAPVSDIGMIFFNDIEVMTDPNVRKAAVMAVNKKALVDRLLSGYGVPIDTLQTPDYAAYDPSITTPYDPEGAKALLAKSGYSVDNPVKFTIQTTRGFKPKDFEIIQAIVGLWRKIGIEAEIEVYEIAKHYELRAADTLAPAAFYNWGNSIGDPTTSTGFAMFGPTPHSVWDGEDLIGMIGPLWGEADDAKRIAGWKAVDRHIAENALVLPLFQYVQPILHAPGVKVVPHASGALLPHLMTRA
;
A
#
# COMPACT_ATOMS: atom_id res chain seq x y z
N GLU A 1 31.95 -2.78 0.95
CA GLU A 1 33.15 -2.19 0.33
C GLU A 1 33.00 -2.23 -1.19
N GLY A 2 33.62 -1.25 -1.91
CA GLY A 2 33.63 -1.22 -3.37
C GLY A 2 32.35 -0.69 -4.03
N VAL A 3 31.37 -0.23 -3.27
CA VAL A 3 30.19 0.44 -3.81
C VAL A 3 30.54 1.89 -4.15
N THR A 4 30.17 2.33 -5.35
CA THR A 4 30.38 3.70 -5.81
C THR A 4 29.06 4.39 -6.12
N TRP A 5 29.02 5.69 -5.89
CA TRP A 5 27.98 6.57 -6.38
C TRP A 5 28.00 6.68 -7.91
N HIS A 6 26.90 7.10 -8.50
CA HIS A 6 26.79 7.27 -9.95
C HIS A 6 27.79 8.27 -10.55
N ASN A 7 28.35 9.16 -9.73
CA ASN A 7 29.41 10.10 -10.13
C ASN A 7 30.83 9.51 -10.01
N GLY A 8 30.97 8.26 -9.54
CA GLY A 8 32.22 7.55 -9.37
C GLY A 8 32.87 7.67 -7.99
N ASP A 9 32.37 8.53 -7.11
CA ASP A 9 32.85 8.64 -5.73
C ASP A 9 32.51 7.36 -4.94
N ALA A 10 33.36 6.99 -3.97
CA ALA A 10 33.10 5.85 -3.10
C ALA A 10 31.97 6.16 -2.12
N MET A 11 31.06 5.22 -1.94
CA MET A 11 30.08 5.26 -0.84
C MET A 11 30.80 4.89 0.47
N THR A 12 30.57 5.67 1.52
CA THR A 12 31.21 5.51 2.82
C THR A 12 30.22 5.16 3.94
N ALA A 13 30.74 4.71 5.08
CA ALA A 13 29.93 4.50 6.27
C ALA A 13 29.41 5.84 6.85
N GLU A 14 30.11 6.93 6.62
CA GLU A 14 29.65 8.28 6.97
C GLU A 14 28.40 8.68 6.19
N ASP A 15 28.30 8.32 4.90
CA ASP A 15 27.10 8.55 4.11
C ASP A 15 25.88 7.82 4.71
N VAL A 16 26.09 6.58 5.16
CA VAL A 16 25.04 5.76 5.79
C VAL A 16 24.60 6.37 7.14
N ALA A 17 25.56 6.67 8.03
CA ALA A 17 25.25 7.23 9.33
C ALA A 17 24.51 8.57 9.20
N TRP A 18 25.03 9.47 8.36
CA TRP A 18 24.39 10.76 8.09
C TRP A 18 22.99 10.60 7.49
N SER A 19 22.77 9.62 6.60
CA SER A 19 21.44 9.39 6.02
C SER A 19 20.44 8.91 7.06
N LEU A 20 20.85 8.05 7.99
CA LEU A 20 20.01 7.59 9.10
C LEU A 20 19.68 8.72 10.07
N GLU A 21 20.67 9.55 10.45
CA GLU A 21 20.47 10.72 11.29
C GLU A 21 19.53 11.73 10.65
N ARG A 22 19.69 11.99 9.35
CA ARG A 22 18.79 12.85 8.58
C ARG A 22 17.36 12.28 8.52
N ALA A 23 17.21 10.96 8.38
CA ALA A 23 15.89 10.32 8.37
C ALA A 23 15.20 10.36 9.73
N ALA A 24 15.98 10.44 10.81
CA ALA A 24 15.52 10.55 12.20
C ALA A 24 15.25 12.00 12.65
N ASP A 25 15.62 13.00 11.84
CA ASP A 25 15.44 14.42 12.17
C ASP A 25 13.94 14.77 12.23
N PRO A 26 13.43 15.25 13.39
CA PRO A 26 12.03 15.63 13.54
C PRO A 26 11.62 16.81 12.65
N ASP A 27 12.57 17.68 12.31
CA ASP A 27 12.34 18.84 11.45
C ASP A 27 12.57 18.53 9.96
N GLY A 28 13.01 17.31 9.65
CA GLY A 28 13.35 16.85 8.29
C GLY A 28 12.17 16.53 7.39
N GLY A 29 10.93 16.58 7.90
CA GLY A 29 9.72 16.31 7.12
C GLY A 29 9.53 14.84 6.70
N ASN A 30 10.27 13.90 7.29
CA ASN A 30 10.12 12.48 7.02
C ASN A 30 8.87 11.93 7.75
N PRO A 31 7.83 11.45 7.03
CA PRO A 31 6.58 10.99 7.65
C PRO A 31 6.73 9.76 8.55
N ILE A 32 7.84 9.02 8.42
CA ILE A 32 8.16 7.87 9.28
C ILE A 32 9.43 8.10 10.12
N GLN A 33 9.73 9.35 10.44
CA GLN A 33 10.83 9.77 11.29
C GLN A 33 10.86 9.00 12.62
N PHE A 34 9.69 8.74 13.21
CA PHE A 34 9.54 8.00 14.48
C PHE A 34 10.11 6.56 14.44
N ILE A 35 10.24 5.94 13.27
CA ILE A 35 10.93 4.66 13.10
C ILE A 35 12.44 4.86 13.20
N TRP A 36 12.97 5.87 12.50
CA TRP A 36 14.42 6.11 12.44
C TRP A 36 14.98 6.64 13.76
N SER A 37 14.17 7.38 14.54
CA SER A 37 14.54 7.84 15.89
C SER A 37 14.65 6.70 16.93
N THR A 38 14.40 5.46 16.54
CA THR A 38 14.60 4.27 17.42
C THR A 38 16.07 3.86 17.57
N ILE A 39 16.94 4.36 16.70
CA ILE A 39 18.39 4.21 16.76
C ILE A 39 19.05 5.60 16.84
N GLY A 40 20.18 5.68 17.50
CA GLY A 40 20.89 6.98 17.64
C GLY A 40 22.31 6.81 18.14
N ASN A 41 22.97 7.95 18.45
CA ASN A 41 24.35 7.98 18.92
C ASN A 41 25.32 7.20 17.99
N LEU A 42 25.14 7.39 16.68
CA LEU A 42 25.89 6.66 15.68
C LEU A 42 27.38 7.02 15.72
N GLN A 43 28.23 6.01 15.72
CA GLN A 43 29.69 6.16 15.67
C GLN A 43 30.20 5.41 14.43
N VAL A 44 31.08 6.04 13.67
CA VAL A 44 31.69 5.46 12.47
C VAL A 44 33.15 5.18 12.73
N GLU A 45 33.59 3.94 12.48
CA GLU A 45 34.99 3.53 12.56
C GLU A 45 35.31 2.67 11.31
N GLY A 46 35.96 3.29 10.34
CA GLY A 46 36.19 2.69 9.02
C GLY A 46 34.87 2.34 8.33
N ASN A 47 34.63 1.07 8.02
CA ASN A 47 33.38 0.59 7.41
C ASN A 47 32.36 0.06 8.42
N LYS A 48 32.57 0.33 9.69
CA LYS A 48 31.69 -0.12 10.77
C LYS A 48 30.92 1.06 11.32
N ILE A 49 29.61 0.87 11.49
CA ILE A 49 28.74 1.79 12.19
C ILE A 49 28.25 1.09 13.45
N THR A 50 28.34 1.75 14.59
CA THR A 50 27.74 1.33 15.86
C THR A 50 26.83 2.43 16.37
N GLY A 51 25.86 2.08 17.20
CA GLY A 51 24.94 3.06 17.75
C GLY A 51 24.12 2.42 18.88
N ASP A 52 23.29 3.24 19.51
CA ASP A 52 22.40 2.81 20.57
C ASP A 52 21.02 2.48 20.03
N VAL A 53 20.39 1.44 20.56
CA VAL A 53 18.97 1.18 20.39
C VAL A 53 18.24 2.01 21.44
N LEU A 54 17.68 3.15 21.03
CA LEU A 54 16.97 4.07 21.91
C LEU A 54 15.57 3.56 22.25
N ARG A 55 14.95 2.86 21.30
CA ARG A 55 13.71 2.13 21.47
C ARG A 55 13.74 0.90 20.57
N PHE A 56 13.38 -0.26 21.09
CA PHE A 56 13.36 -1.47 20.28
C PHE A 56 12.26 -1.38 19.21
N GLU A 57 12.64 -1.62 17.97
CA GLU A 57 11.76 -1.62 16.80
C GLU A 57 11.97 -2.92 16.01
N PRO A 58 11.08 -3.92 16.15
CA PRO A 58 11.27 -5.25 15.55
C PRO A 58 11.31 -5.23 14.03
N THR A 59 10.80 -4.16 13.40
CA THR A 59 10.70 -4.06 11.94
C THR A 59 11.75 -3.15 11.30
N ILE A 60 12.73 -2.66 12.08
CA ILE A 60 13.72 -1.67 11.60
C ILE A 60 14.45 -2.12 10.33
N PHE A 61 14.85 -3.39 10.23
CA PHE A 61 15.54 -3.91 9.03
C PHE A 61 14.60 -4.03 7.81
N LYS A 62 13.30 -4.24 8.03
CA LYS A 62 12.30 -4.21 6.97
C LYS A 62 12.13 -2.77 6.44
N TRP A 63 12.11 -1.80 7.33
CA TRP A 63 12.08 -0.38 6.96
C TRP A 63 13.35 0.07 6.23
N MET A 64 14.52 -0.45 6.60
CA MET A 64 15.78 -0.17 5.90
C MET A 64 15.77 -0.65 4.44
N SER A 65 14.95 -1.65 4.11
CA SER A 65 14.78 -2.15 2.74
C SER A 65 13.71 -1.41 1.93
N PHE A 66 13.02 -0.43 2.53
CA PHE A 66 11.87 0.25 1.93
C PHE A 66 11.88 1.76 2.19
N LEU A 67 11.45 2.54 1.22
CA LEU A 67 11.25 4.00 1.18
C LEU A 67 12.35 4.85 1.80
N THR A 68 12.54 4.84 3.09
CA THR A 68 13.43 5.77 3.81
C THR A 68 14.75 5.16 4.22
N GLY A 69 15.00 3.91 3.85
CA GLY A 69 16.31 3.27 4.00
C GLY A 69 17.33 3.66 2.92
N TYR A 70 16.98 4.61 2.07
CA TYR A 70 17.87 5.07 1.02
C TYR A 70 19.04 5.86 1.59
N VAL A 71 20.25 5.43 1.23
CA VAL A 71 21.45 6.15 1.57
C VAL A 71 21.69 7.25 0.54
N LEU A 72 21.99 8.45 1.00
CA LEU A 72 22.29 9.62 0.19
C LEU A 72 23.78 9.94 0.23
N PRO A 73 24.36 10.47 -0.86
CA PRO A 73 25.77 10.89 -0.93
C PRO A 73 25.96 12.21 -0.17
N LYS A 74 26.37 12.15 1.10
CA LYS A 74 26.49 13.30 2.01
C LYS A 74 27.21 14.47 1.36
N THR A 75 28.43 14.25 0.91
CA THR A 75 29.29 15.31 0.35
C THR A 75 28.66 15.97 -0.88
N TYR A 76 28.05 15.17 -1.76
CA TYR A 76 27.35 15.72 -2.92
C TYR A 76 26.10 16.49 -2.52
N PHE A 77 25.30 15.92 -1.62
CA PHE A 77 24.06 16.55 -1.14
C PHE A 77 24.34 17.90 -0.45
N GLU A 78 25.34 17.96 0.43
CA GLU A 78 25.75 19.20 1.10
C GLU A 78 26.25 20.26 0.12
N LYS A 79 26.90 19.84 -0.97
CA LYS A 79 27.38 20.73 -2.02
C LYS A 79 26.28 21.35 -2.86
N VAL A 80 25.25 20.56 -3.22
CA VAL A 80 24.22 21.00 -4.18
C VAL A 80 22.92 21.44 -3.51
N GLY A 81 22.71 21.05 -2.25
CA GLY A 81 21.44 21.26 -1.53
C GLY A 81 20.31 20.37 -2.03
N ALA A 82 19.13 20.50 -1.39
CA ALA A 82 17.96 19.69 -1.72
C ALA A 82 17.47 19.91 -3.16
N GLU A 83 17.36 21.17 -3.58
CA GLU A 83 16.94 21.54 -4.95
C GLU A 83 17.92 21.02 -6.02
N GLY A 84 19.23 21.16 -5.76
CA GLY A 84 20.26 20.66 -6.67
C GLY A 84 20.26 19.13 -6.74
N PHE A 85 19.99 18.45 -5.62
CA PHE A 85 19.88 17.00 -5.60
C PHE A 85 18.61 16.53 -6.35
N GLU A 86 17.48 17.22 -6.20
CA GLU A 86 16.24 16.93 -6.96
C GLU A 86 16.48 17.09 -8.48
N ALA A 87 17.21 18.11 -8.88
CA ALA A 87 17.52 18.36 -10.29
C ALA A 87 18.49 17.34 -10.91
N ALA A 88 19.41 16.82 -10.11
CA ALA A 88 20.45 15.88 -10.56
C ALA A 88 20.73 14.80 -9.48
N PRO A 89 19.78 13.89 -9.22
CA PRO A 89 19.94 12.88 -8.18
C PRO A 89 20.97 11.83 -8.58
N ILE A 90 21.81 11.44 -7.63
CA ILE A 90 22.73 10.33 -7.77
C ILE A 90 22.50 9.30 -6.66
N GLY A 91 22.73 8.04 -6.97
CA GLY A 91 22.58 6.91 -6.06
C GLY A 91 23.63 5.85 -6.33
N THR A 92 23.44 4.67 -5.74
CA THR A 92 24.27 3.48 -5.98
C THR A 92 23.52 2.39 -6.74
N GLY A 93 22.34 2.72 -7.27
CA GLY A 93 21.43 1.77 -7.89
C GLY A 93 21.83 1.32 -9.30
N PRO A 94 21.05 0.37 -9.88
CA PRO A 94 21.32 -0.21 -11.20
C PRO A 94 21.13 0.76 -12.37
N TYR A 95 20.43 1.88 -12.14
CA TYR A 95 20.19 2.90 -13.15
C TYR A 95 20.49 4.29 -12.62
N MET A 96 20.95 5.14 -13.52
CA MET A 96 21.22 6.56 -13.32
C MET A 96 20.16 7.39 -14.04
N VAL A 97 19.72 8.50 -13.46
CA VAL A 97 18.85 9.45 -14.15
C VAL A 97 19.64 10.16 -15.25
N GLU A 98 19.23 9.96 -16.50
CA GLU A 98 19.80 10.64 -17.67
C GLU A 98 19.02 11.92 -17.97
N LYS A 99 17.70 11.86 -17.90
CA LYS A 99 16.80 13.01 -18.12
C LYS A 99 15.52 12.84 -17.33
N TYR A 100 15.09 13.91 -16.67
CA TYR A 100 13.78 14.03 -16.09
C TYR A 100 13.02 15.20 -16.73
N GLU A 101 11.82 14.93 -17.21
CA GLU A 101 10.91 15.95 -17.74
C GLU A 101 9.61 15.87 -16.96
N ARG A 102 9.34 16.92 -16.18
CA ARG A 102 8.24 16.96 -15.24
C ARG A 102 6.91 16.68 -15.95
N ASN A 103 6.09 15.79 -15.38
CA ASN A 103 4.81 15.33 -15.89
C ASN A 103 4.86 14.62 -17.27
N ALA A 104 6.03 14.33 -17.80
CA ALA A 104 6.18 13.67 -19.10
C ALA A 104 6.89 12.31 -18.97
N PHE A 105 8.13 12.30 -18.56
CA PHE A 105 8.90 11.05 -18.43
C PHE A 105 10.14 11.20 -17.56
N VAL A 106 10.67 10.05 -17.11
CA VAL A 106 12.06 9.92 -16.66
C VAL A 106 12.78 8.93 -17.57
N ARG A 107 13.96 9.32 -18.06
CA ARG A 107 14.89 8.43 -18.79
C ARG A 107 16.04 8.03 -17.89
N LEU A 108 16.27 6.75 -17.84
CA LEU A 108 17.29 6.11 -17.04
C LEU A 108 18.34 5.47 -17.95
N LYS A 109 19.60 5.59 -17.59
CA LYS A 109 20.75 4.90 -18.21
C LYS A 109 21.28 3.84 -17.25
N ALA A 110 21.63 2.68 -17.77
CA ALA A 110 22.22 1.60 -16.97
C ALA A 110 23.52 2.04 -16.29
N ASN A 111 23.67 1.68 -15.03
CA ASN A 111 24.94 1.72 -14.31
C ASN A 111 25.70 0.43 -14.60
N GLU A 112 26.67 0.52 -15.52
CA GLU A 112 27.50 -0.62 -15.92
C GLU A 112 28.36 -1.15 -14.76
N ASN A 113 28.60 -0.32 -13.75
CA ASN A 113 29.40 -0.65 -12.56
C ASN A 113 28.50 -0.97 -11.34
N TYR A 114 27.22 -1.28 -11.57
CA TYR A 114 26.33 -1.62 -10.47
C TYR A 114 26.86 -2.83 -9.71
N TRP A 115 26.96 -2.70 -8.39
CA TRP A 115 27.52 -3.73 -7.51
C TRP A 115 26.71 -5.06 -7.52
N GLY A 116 25.42 -5.02 -7.87
CA GLY A 116 24.55 -6.19 -8.05
C GLY A 116 24.58 -6.78 -9.47
N GLY A 117 25.46 -6.30 -10.35
CA GLY A 117 25.55 -6.69 -11.75
C GLY A 117 24.83 -5.72 -12.69
N ALA A 118 25.44 -5.41 -13.82
CA ALA A 118 24.87 -4.48 -14.79
C ALA A 118 23.49 -4.97 -15.28
N PRO A 119 22.46 -4.08 -15.33
CA PRO A 119 21.15 -4.46 -15.82
C PRO A 119 21.19 -4.76 -17.32
N GLU A 120 20.28 -5.62 -17.78
CA GLU A 120 20.27 -6.07 -19.18
C GLU A 120 19.87 -4.95 -20.15
N PHE A 121 18.87 -4.14 -19.78
CA PHE A 121 18.44 -3.01 -20.59
C PHE A 121 19.31 -1.79 -20.32
N LYS A 122 19.98 -1.29 -21.36
CA LYS A 122 20.93 -0.17 -21.25
C LYS A 122 20.26 1.18 -21.04
N SER A 123 19.00 1.30 -21.42
CA SER A 123 18.17 2.49 -21.20
C SER A 123 16.74 2.10 -20.94
N VAL A 124 16.11 2.80 -20.01
CA VAL A 124 14.70 2.66 -19.67
C VAL A 124 14.05 4.04 -19.65
N THR A 125 12.92 4.19 -20.35
CA THR A 125 12.12 5.42 -20.28
C THR A 125 10.79 5.09 -19.61
N ILE A 126 10.52 5.72 -18.49
CA ILE A 126 9.24 5.64 -17.77
C ILE A 126 8.41 6.86 -18.14
N LYS A 127 7.34 6.65 -18.90
CA LYS A 127 6.39 7.70 -19.31
C LYS A 127 5.29 7.88 -18.27
N PHE A 128 4.93 9.10 -17.96
CA PHE A 128 3.82 9.44 -17.06
C PHE A 128 2.54 9.65 -17.87
N VAL A 129 1.79 8.58 -18.08
CA VAL A 129 0.54 8.59 -18.83
C VAL A 129 -0.61 8.35 -17.87
N THR A 130 -1.34 9.40 -17.50
CA THR A 130 -2.42 9.34 -16.49
C THR A 130 -3.67 8.65 -16.98
N ASP A 131 -4.01 8.82 -18.26
CA ASP A 131 -5.19 8.21 -18.88
C ASP A 131 -4.95 6.72 -19.21
N ALA A 132 -5.82 5.84 -18.71
CA ALA A 132 -5.67 4.40 -18.87
C ALA A 132 -5.82 3.92 -20.34
N ALA A 133 -6.70 4.54 -21.13
CA ALA A 133 -6.86 4.17 -22.53
C ALA A 133 -5.62 4.56 -23.34
N SER A 134 -5.02 5.71 -23.03
CA SER A 134 -3.75 6.13 -23.63
C SER A 134 -2.60 5.19 -23.26
N ARG A 135 -2.52 4.68 -22.03
CA ARG A 135 -1.52 3.67 -21.64
C ARG A 135 -1.67 2.37 -22.45
N VAL A 136 -2.91 1.93 -22.64
CA VAL A 136 -3.22 0.76 -23.47
C VAL A 136 -2.79 0.99 -24.93
N ALA A 137 -3.13 2.14 -25.52
CA ALA A 137 -2.75 2.48 -26.89
C ALA A 137 -1.22 2.55 -27.09
N GLU A 138 -0.49 3.05 -26.11
CA GLU A 138 0.98 3.11 -26.13
C GLU A 138 1.63 1.72 -26.25
N VAL A 139 1.14 0.73 -25.49
CA VAL A 139 1.70 -0.63 -25.54
C VAL A 139 1.19 -1.41 -26.76
N GLU A 140 -0.05 -1.20 -27.17
CA GLU A 140 -0.65 -1.86 -28.34
C GLU A 140 0.02 -1.42 -29.64
N SER A 141 0.40 -0.14 -29.75
CA SER A 141 1.13 0.42 -30.90
C SER A 141 2.65 0.12 -30.88
N GLY A 142 3.16 -0.45 -29.79
CA GLY A 142 4.60 -0.69 -29.62
C GLY A 142 5.43 0.54 -29.24
N ASN A 143 4.78 1.69 -28.95
CA ASN A 143 5.45 2.90 -28.46
C ASN A 143 5.93 2.76 -27.01
N SER A 144 5.36 1.82 -26.27
CA SER A 144 5.82 1.36 -24.96
C SER A 144 5.88 -0.16 -24.93
N HIS A 145 6.82 -0.70 -24.15
CA HIS A 145 7.04 -2.15 -24.10
C HIS A 145 6.35 -2.82 -22.90
N VAL A 146 6.00 -2.06 -21.88
CA VAL A 146 5.34 -2.54 -20.67
C VAL A 146 4.34 -1.51 -20.20
N THR A 147 3.19 -1.95 -19.72
CA THR A 147 2.20 -1.06 -19.06
C THR A 147 1.57 -1.72 -17.86
N LEU A 148 1.18 -0.90 -16.89
CA LEU A 148 0.49 -1.23 -15.66
C LEU A 148 -0.86 -0.51 -15.58
N GLU A 149 -1.67 -0.88 -14.58
CA GLU A 149 -2.87 -0.14 -14.16
C GLU A 149 -3.86 0.13 -15.31
N MET A 150 -4.06 -0.87 -16.16
CA MET A 150 -5.07 -0.83 -17.20
C MET A 150 -6.40 -1.43 -16.72
N PRO A 151 -7.52 -1.14 -17.39
CA PRO A 151 -8.77 -1.84 -17.15
C PRO A 151 -8.60 -3.34 -17.38
N TYR A 152 -9.22 -4.16 -16.52
CA TYR A 152 -9.11 -5.62 -16.61
C TYR A 152 -9.65 -6.17 -17.91
N GLU A 153 -10.67 -5.53 -18.48
CA GLU A 153 -11.26 -5.88 -19.76
C GLU A 153 -10.26 -5.70 -20.92
N GLU A 154 -9.44 -4.65 -20.88
CA GLU A 154 -8.37 -4.40 -21.86
C GLU A 154 -7.23 -5.40 -21.71
N TYR A 155 -6.89 -5.74 -20.47
CA TYR A 155 -5.91 -6.79 -20.21
C TYR A 155 -6.37 -8.13 -20.81
N ASP A 156 -7.63 -8.52 -20.57
CA ASP A 156 -8.20 -9.76 -21.13
C ASP A 156 -8.26 -9.75 -22.65
N ARG A 157 -8.52 -8.59 -23.25
CA ARG A 157 -8.55 -8.42 -24.71
C ARG A 157 -7.18 -8.61 -25.36
N LEU A 158 -6.11 -8.12 -24.71
CA LEU A 158 -4.78 -8.02 -25.29
C LEU A 158 -3.82 -9.15 -24.91
N LYS A 159 -4.00 -9.76 -23.75
CA LYS A 159 -3.15 -10.88 -23.30
C LYS A 159 -3.31 -12.08 -24.24
N GLY A 160 -2.20 -12.67 -24.61
CA GLY A 160 -2.18 -13.85 -25.49
C GLY A 160 -2.39 -13.54 -26.99
N GLY A 161 -2.46 -12.26 -27.37
CA GLY A 161 -2.41 -11.81 -28.76
C GLY A 161 -0.99 -11.38 -29.13
N VAL A 162 -0.83 -10.10 -29.51
CA VAL A 162 0.48 -9.49 -29.81
C VAL A 162 1.29 -9.23 -28.54
N LEU A 163 0.60 -9.11 -27.39
CA LEU A 163 1.18 -8.84 -26.07
C LEU A 163 1.11 -10.07 -25.17
N VAL A 164 2.03 -10.13 -24.22
CA VAL A 164 2.03 -11.11 -23.14
C VAL A 164 1.40 -10.49 -21.91
N GLY A 165 0.52 -11.23 -21.24
CA GLY A 165 -0.11 -10.83 -19.99
C GLY A 165 0.50 -11.58 -18.81
N THR A 166 0.85 -10.84 -17.77
CA THR A 166 1.25 -11.36 -16.46
C THR A 166 0.37 -10.69 -15.41
N ALA A 167 -0.16 -11.45 -14.45
CA ALA A 167 -0.95 -10.91 -13.36
C ALA A 167 -0.53 -11.56 -12.05
N ALA A 168 -0.32 -10.75 -11.01
CA ALA A 168 0.10 -11.24 -9.70
C ALA A 168 -0.57 -10.44 -8.57
N PRO A 169 -0.85 -11.08 -7.42
CA PRO A 169 -1.27 -10.38 -6.23
C PRO A 169 -0.22 -9.34 -5.80
N VAL A 170 -0.71 -8.20 -5.30
CA VAL A 170 0.13 -7.14 -4.71
C VAL A 170 -0.24 -6.97 -3.24
N SER A 171 0.58 -6.29 -2.46
CA SER A 171 0.35 -6.11 -1.03
C SER A 171 -0.84 -5.20 -0.70
N ASP A 172 -1.41 -4.54 -1.68
CA ASP A 172 -2.56 -3.65 -1.50
C ASP A 172 -3.86 -4.44 -1.32
N ILE A 173 -4.69 -4.02 -0.38
CA ILE A 173 -6.04 -4.52 -0.16
C ILE A 173 -7.06 -3.39 -0.28
N GLY A 174 -8.22 -3.69 -0.83
CA GLY A 174 -9.38 -2.81 -0.82
C GLY A 174 -10.25 -3.10 0.41
N MET A 175 -10.66 -2.07 1.12
CA MET A 175 -11.48 -2.23 2.33
C MET A 175 -12.37 -1.02 2.57
N ILE A 176 -13.40 -1.19 3.41
CA ILE A 176 -14.19 -0.10 3.96
C ILE A 176 -13.87 -0.01 5.45
N PHE A 177 -13.37 1.15 5.87
CA PHE A 177 -13.27 1.48 7.29
C PHE A 177 -14.64 1.93 7.82
N PHE A 178 -14.93 1.53 9.04
CA PHE A 178 -16.01 2.07 9.82
C PHE A 178 -15.43 2.92 10.94
N ASN A 179 -15.70 4.21 10.92
CA ASN A 179 -15.28 5.11 11.98
C ASN A 179 -16.23 4.96 13.17
N ASP A 180 -15.71 5.02 14.41
CA ASP A 180 -16.51 4.86 15.63
C ASP A 180 -17.35 6.10 15.94
N ILE A 181 -18.14 6.53 14.97
CA ILE A 181 -19.03 7.68 15.04
C ILE A 181 -20.44 7.34 14.55
N GLU A 182 -21.42 8.12 15.00
CA GLU A 182 -22.81 8.03 14.58
C GLU A 182 -23.35 6.59 14.65
N VAL A 183 -23.94 6.10 13.56
CA VAL A 183 -24.55 4.77 13.49
C VAL A 183 -23.51 3.64 13.46
N MET A 184 -22.25 3.94 13.20
CA MET A 184 -21.17 2.95 13.21
C MET A 184 -20.66 2.60 14.61
N THR A 185 -21.11 3.29 15.65
CA THR A 185 -20.92 2.88 17.05
C THR A 185 -21.72 1.62 17.37
N ASP A 186 -22.82 1.32 16.62
CA ASP A 186 -23.62 0.12 16.79
C ASP A 186 -22.99 -1.10 16.10
N PRO A 187 -22.54 -2.12 16.86
CA PRO A 187 -21.94 -3.32 16.29
C PRO A 187 -22.91 -4.14 15.41
N ASN A 188 -24.24 -4.04 15.62
CA ASN A 188 -25.19 -4.73 14.75
C ASN A 188 -25.22 -4.11 13.35
N VAL A 189 -25.09 -2.78 13.26
CA VAL A 189 -25.03 -2.06 11.97
C VAL A 189 -23.75 -2.45 11.22
N ARG A 190 -22.58 -2.42 11.89
CA ARG A 190 -21.32 -2.82 11.27
C ARG A 190 -21.35 -4.28 10.80
N LYS A 191 -21.76 -5.20 11.66
CA LYS A 191 -21.87 -6.64 11.33
C LYS A 191 -22.82 -6.88 10.17
N ALA A 192 -23.98 -6.21 10.16
CA ALA A 192 -24.93 -6.31 9.06
C ALA A 192 -24.32 -5.79 7.73
N ALA A 193 -23.61 -4.66 7.78
CA ALA A 193 -22.95 -4.11 6.61
C ALA A 193 -21.90 -5.10 6.03
N VAL A 194 -21.13 -5.77 6.88
CA VAL A 194 -20.15 -6.80 6.46
C VAL A 194 -20.83 -8.03 5.87
N MET A 195 -21.84 -8.58 6.57
CA MET A 195 -22.54 -9.81 6.16
C MET A 195 -23.33 -9.66 4.86
N ALA A 196 -23.71 -8.46 4.47
CA ALA A 196 -24.45 -8.19 3.24
C ALA A 196 -23.59 -8.21 1.97
N VAL A 197 -22.26 -8.31 2.07
CA VAL A 197 -21.37 -8.17 0.93
C VAL A 197 -20.79 -9.51 0.47
N ASN A 198 -21.15 -9.91 -0.75
CA ASN A 198 -20.55 -11.08 -1.41
C ASN A 198 -19.26 -10.66 -2.10
N LYS A 199 -18.13 -10.76 -1.40
CA LYS A 199 -16.80 -10.35 -1.88
C LYS A 199 -16.39 -11.07 -3.16
N LYS A 200 -16.63 -12.39 -3.23
CA LYS A 200 -16.32 -13.16 -4.44
C LYS A 200 -17.10 -12.65 -5.65
N ALA A 201 -18.38 -12.38 -5.49
CA ALA A 201 -19.20 -11.86 -6.59
C ALA A 201 -18.76 -10.46 -7.04
N LEU A 202 -18.26 -9.60 -6.13
CA LEU A 202 -17.67 -8.30 -6.48
C LEU A 202 -16.42 -8.50 -7.34
N VAL A 203 -15.50 -9.36 -6.90
CA VAL A 203 -14.26 -9.66 -7.63
C VAL A 203 -14.58 -10.24 -9.02
N ASP A 204 -15.45 -11.23 -9.09
CA ASP A 204 -15.78 -11.89 -10.38
C ASP A 204 -16.43 -10.92 -11.36
N ARG A 205 -17.28 -10.00 -10.90
CA ARG A 205 -18.09 -9.14 -11.78
C ARG A 205 -17.45 -7.80 -12.11
N LEU A 206 -16.74 -7.21 -11.15
CA LEU A 206 -16.20 -5.86 -11.31
C LEU A 206 -14.68 -5.87 -11.61
N LEU A 207 -13.98 -6.89 -11.14
CA LEU A 207 -12.54 -7.00 -11.33
C LEU A 207 -12.18 -8.15 -12.31
N SER A 208 -13.13 -8.68 -13.06
CA SER A 208 -12.92 -9.79 -14.01
C SER A 208 -12.22 -11.02 -13.38
N GLY A 209 -12.37 -11.22 -12.08
CA GLY A 209 -11.67 -12.26 -11.32
C GLY A 209 -10.25 -11.86 -10.84
N TYR A 210 -9.76 -10.67 -11.19
CA TYR A 210 -8.45 -10.18 -10.76
C TYR A 210 -8.51 -9.56 -9.36
N GLY A 211 -8.68 -10.40 -8.36
CA GLY A 211 -8.66 -10.07 -6.94
C GLY A 211 -8.74 -11.35 -6.11
N VAL A 212 -8.20 -11.31 -4.91
CA VAL A 212 -8.30 -12.41 -3.94
C VAL A 212 -9.21 -11.95 -2.81
N PRO A 213 -10.44 -12.48 -2.68
CA PRO A 213 -11.30 -12.14 -1.54
C PRO A 213 -10.61 -12.42 -0.20
N ILE A 214 -10.68 -11.50 0.73
CA ILE A 214 -10.07 -11.62 2.07
C ILE A 214 -11.05 -11.22 3.18
N ASP A 215 -10.81 -11.74 4.38
CA ASP A 215 -11.58 -11.45 5.60
C ASP A 215 -10.74 -10.84 6.72
N THR A 216 -9.47 -10.54 6.44
CA THR A 216 -8.51 -9.95 7.37
C THR A 216 -7.81 -8.75 6.72
N LEU A 217 -7.06 -7.96 7.51
CA LEU A 217 -6.20 -6.90 7.01
C LEU A 217 -4.84 -7.41 6.53
N GLN A 218 -4.59 -8.72 6.65
CA GLN A 218 -3.41 -9.38 6.11
C GLN A 218 -3.76 -10.18 4.85
N THR A 219 -2.80 -10.30 3.94
CA THR A 219 -2.93 -11.11 2.74
C THR A 219 -2.30 -12.49 2.91
N PRO A 220 -2.69 -13.50 2.11
CA PRO A 220 -2.16 -14.86 2.21
C PRO A 220 -0.63 -14.99 2.13
N ASP A 221 0.04 -13.98 1.59
CA ASP A 221 1.50 -13.97 1.40
C ASP A 221 2.28 -13.72 2.70
N TYR A 222 1.61 -13.33 3.78
CA TYR A 222 2.27 -12.89 5.02
C TYR A 222 2.02 -13.82 6.21
N ALA A 223 3.02 -13.94 7.08
CA ALA A 223 3.00 -14.85 8.22
C ALA A 223 1.86 -14.59 9.23
N ALA A 224 1.40 -13.35 9.32
CA ALA A 224 0.29 -12.97 10.20
C ALA A 224 -1.10 -13.26 9.60
N TYR A 225 -1.20 -13.69 8.35
CA TYR A 225 -2.47 -14.11 7.77
C TYR A 225 -3.03 -15.35 8.51
N ASP A 226 -4.32 -15.31 8.84
CA ASP A 226 -5.03 -16.43 9.46
C ASP A 226 -6.23 -16.84 8.60
N PRO A 227 -6.13 -17.92 7.81
CA PRO A 227 -7.23 -18.38 6.95
C PRO A 227 -8.46 -18.89 7.71
N SER A 228 -8.38 -19.06 9.03
CA SER A 228 -9.53 -19.46 9.85
C SER A 228 -10.46 -18.30 10.18
N ILE A 229 -10.03 -17.05 9.96
CA ILE A 229 -10.88 -15.87 10.09
C ILE A 229 -11.71 -15.75 8.83
N THR A 230 -13.04 -15.85 9.00
CA THR A 230 -13.99 -15.76 7.91
C THR A 230 -15.21 -14.93 8.32
N THR A 231 -15.74 -14.17 7.37
CA THR A 231 -16.97 -13.40 7.54
C THR A 231 -18.04 -13.96 6.59
N PRO A 232 -19.14 -14.52 7.08
CA PRO A 232 -20.12 -15.15 6.23
C PRO A 232 -20.89 -14.12 5.40
N TYR A 233 -21.20 -14.46 4.14
CA TYR A 233 -22.22 -13.74 3.36
C TYR A 233 -23.59 -14.27 3.75
N ASP A 234 -24.32 -13.47 4.55
CA ASP A 234 -25.67 -13.82 5.04
C ASP A 234 -26.55 -12.56 5.10
N PRO A 235 -27.18 -12.18 3.98
CA PRO A 235 -28.07 -11.00 3.96
C PRO A 235 -29.30 -11.12 4.88
N GLU A 236 -29.81 -12.32 5.12
CA GLU A 236 -30.98 -12.51 6.01
C GLU A 236 -30.57 -12.38 7.47
N GLY A 237 -29.43 -12.93 7.86
CA GLY A 237 -28.81 -12.66 9.17
C GLY A 237 -28.51 -11.18 9.38
N ALA A 238 -28.05 -10.47 8.34
CA ALA A 238 -27.82 -9.02 8.36
C ALA A 238 -29.11 -8.24 8.67
N LYS A 239 -30.24 -8.57 8.01
CA LYS A 239 -31.56 -7.96 8.32
C LYS A 239 -31.98 -8.22 9.77
N ALA A 240 -31.74 -9.44 10.27
CA ALA A 240 -32.07 -9.79 11.65
C ALA A 240 -31.22 -9.00 12.67
N LEU A 241 -29.95 -8.69 12.34
CA LEU A 241 -29.12 -7.79 13.18
C LEU A 241 -29.64 -6.36 13.17
N LEU A 242 -29.93 -5.80 12.00
CA LEU A 242 -30.47 -4.45 11.86
C LEU A 242 -31.82 -4.31 12.64
N ALA A 243 -32.69 -5.32 12.61
CA ALA A 243 -33.93 -5.31 13.34
C ALA A 243 -33.74 -5.21 14.87
N LYS A 244 -32.66 -5.77 15.44
CA LYS A 244 -32.32 -5.62 16.85
C LYS A 244 -32.00 -4.17 17.22
N SER A 245 -31.53 -3.38 16.28
CA SER A 245 -31.24 -1.95 16.44
C SER A 245 -32.37 -1.04 15.95
N GLY A 246 -33.53 -1.62 15.61
CA GLY A 246 -34.71 -0.87 15.21
C GLY A 246 -34.74 -0.47 13.73
N TYR A 247 -33.87 -1.01 12.90
CA TYR A 247 -33.81 -0.71 11.47
C TYR A 247 -34.38 -1.82 10.61
N SER A 248 -34.88 -1.46 9.44
CA SER A 248 -35.44 -2.38 8.44
C SER A 248 -35.37 -1.75 7.05
N VAL A 249 -35.81 -2.47 6.02
CA VAL A 249 -35.95 -1.92 4.67
C VAL A 249 -36.91 -0.74 4.60
N ASP A 250 -37.98 -0.75 5.41
CA ASP A 250 -38.97 0.33 5.49
C ASP A 250 -38.53 1.47 6.42
N ASN A 251 -37.60 1.21 7.33
CA ASN A 251 -37.00 2.18 8.24
C ASN A 251 -35.44 2.03 8.20
N PRO A 252 -34.77 2.44 7.13
CA PRO A 252 -33.35 2.16 6.94
C PRO A 252 -32.47 2.99 7.86
N VAL A 253 -31.33 2.41 8.26
CA VAL A 253 -30.23 3.17 8.82
C VAL A 253 -29.56 3.99 7.71
N LYS A 254 -29.21 5.26 8.02
CA LYS A 254 -28.66 6.20 7.03
C LYS A 254 -27.31 6.73 7.47
N PHE A 255 -26.36 6.78 6.54
CA PHE A 255 -25.04 7.37 6.76
C PHE A 255 -24.36 7.73 5.43
N THR A 256 -23.23 8.43 5.51
CA THR A 256 -22.37 8.75 4.35
C THR A 256 -21.25 7.74 4.22
N ILE A 257 -20.98 7.27 2.99
CA ILE A 257 -19.78 6.54 2.64
C ILE A 257 -18.93 7.35 1.65
N GLN A 258 -17.66 7.56 2.01
CA GLN A 258 -16.69 8.28 1.19
C GLN A 258 -15.90 7.33 0.30
N THR A 259 -15.61 7.76 -0.92
CA THR A 259 -14.80 7.00 -1.89
C THR A 259 -14.10 7.95 -2.87
N THR A 260 -13.10 7.41 -3.58
CA THR A 260 -12.48 8.06 -4.72
C THR A 260 -13.13 7.62 -6.03
N ARG A 261 -12.69 8.23 -7.13
CA ARG A 261 -13.03 7.78 -8.47
C ARG A 261 -11.78 7.78 -9.35
N GLY A 262 -11.34 6.59 -9.75
CA GLY A 262 -10.18 6.39 -10.63
C GLY A 262 -8.82 6.43 -9.91
N PHE A 263 -8.80 6.41 -8.59
CA PHE A 263 -7.56 6.21 -7.84
C PHE A 263 -7.12 4.74 -7.85
N LYS A 264 -8.08 3.81 -7.71
CA LYS A 264 -7.86 2.38 -7.89
C LYS A 264 -8.86 1.82 -8.92
N PRO A 265 -8.56 0.68 -9.55
CA PRO A 265 -9.48 0.07 -10.51
C PRO A 265 -10.88 -0.15 -9.92
N LYS A 266 -11.89 0.45 -10.55
CA LYS A 266 -13.32 0.31 -10.21
C LYS A 266 -13.69 0.75 -8.78
N ASP A 267 -12.92 1.63 -8.14
CA ASP A 267 -13.17 2.10 -6.77
C ASP A 267 -14.60 2.62 -6.57
N PHE A 268 -15.07 3.48 -7.44
CA PHE A 268 -16.42 4.02 -7.38
C PHE A 268 -17.51 2.97 -7.66
N GLU A 269 -17.33 2.14 -8.69
CA GLU A 269 -18.29 1.09 -9.08
C GLU A 269 -18.41 0.01 -8.01
N ILE A 270 -17.34 -0.29 -7.29
CA ILE A 270 -17.35 -1.21 -6.14
C ILE A 270 -18.26 -0.66 -5.06
N ILE A 271 -18.13 0.61 -4.71
CA ILE A 271 -18.96 1.24 -3.67
C ILE A 271 -20.40 1.37 -4.13
N GLN A 272 -20.67 1.70 -5.39
CA GLN A 272 -22.02 1.68 -5.93
C GLN A 272 -22.69 0.28 -5.79
N ALA A 273 -21.95 -0.78 -6.08
CA ALA A 273 -22.44 -2.14 -5.96
C ALA A 273 -22.72 -2.50 -4.48
N ILE A 274 -21.80 -2.15 -3.56
CA ILE A 274 -21.97 -2.40 -2.12
C ILE A 274 -23.16 -1.64 -1.57
N VAL A 275 -23.31 -0.37 -1.87
CA VAL A 275 -24.49 0.44 -1.46
C VAL A 275 -25.79 -0.17 -2.02
N GLY A 276 -25.76 -0.70 -3.25
CA GLY A 276 -26.87 -1.44 -3.81
C GLY A 276 -27.22 -2.73 -3.06
N LEU A 277 -26.22 -3.45 -2.52
CA LEU A 277 -26.42 -4.62 -1.66
C LEU A 277 -26.96 -4.20 -0.28
N TRP A 278 -26.40 -3.17 0.32
CA TRP A 278 -26.81 -2.62 1.61
C TRP A 278 -28.26 -2.15 1.62
N ARG A 279 -28.72 -1.50 0.55
CA ARG A 279 -30.12 -1.05 0.43
C ARG A 279 -31.12 -2.21 0.53
N LYS A 280 -30.77 -3.41 0.05
CA LYS A 280 -31.64 -4.60 0.11
C LYS A 280 -31.86 -5.12 1.53
N ILE A 281 -31.02 -4.72 2.48
CA ILE A 281 -31.11 -5.16 3.87
C ILE A 281 -31.57 -4.05 4.82
N GLY A 282 -31.79 -2.82 4.36
CA GLY A 282 -32.20 -1.67 5.19
C GLY A 282 -31.07 -0.73 5.59
N ILE A 283 -30.01 -0.63 4.76
CA ILE A 283 -28.95 0.38 4.89
C ILE A 283 -29.02 1.30 3.67
N GLU A 284 -29.20 2.60 3.90
CA GLU A 284 -29.11 3.67 2.90
C GLU A 284 -27.85 4.47 3.12
N ALA A 285 -26.82 4.21 2.33
CA ALA A 285 -25.58 4.99 2.34
C ALA A 285 -25.58 6.00 1.18
N GLU A 286 -25.28 7.26 1.49
CA GLU A 286 -25.01 8.31 0.51
C GLU A 286 -23.55 8.27 0.13
N ILE A 287 -23.26 8.26 -1.19
CA ILE A 287 -21.89 8.18 -1.69
C ILE A 287 -21.35 9.60 -1.89
N GLU A 288 -20.31 9.93 -1.15
CA GLU A 288 -19.51 11.15 -1.34
C GLU A 288 -18.21 10.80 -2.08
N VAL A 289 -17.97 11.45 -3.23
CA VAL A 289 -16.76 11.25 -4.04
C VAL A 289 -15.82 12.43 -3.87
N TYR A 290 -14.54 12.13 -3.64
CA TYR A 290 -13.49 13.14 -3.51
C TYR A 290 -12.17 12.68 -4.17
N GLU A 291 -11.26 13.62 -4.37
CA GLU A 291 -9.90 13.32 -4.80
C GLU A 291 -9.07 12.70 -3.66
N ILE A 292 -8.13 11.83 -3.99
CA ILE A 292 -7.33 11.10 -2.99
C ILE A 292 -6.60 12.01 -2.00
N ALA A 293 -6.15 13.19 -2.44
CA ALA A 293 -5.52 14.18 -1.55
C ALA A 293 -6.47 14.61 -0.43
N LYS A 294 -7.78 14.75 -0.73
CA LYS A 294 -8.80 15.09 0.26
C LYS A 294 -9.01 13.98 1.29
N HIS A 295 -8.90 12.70 0.87
CA HIS A 295 -8.94 11.59 1.83
C HIS A 295 -7.83 11.70 2.89
N TYR A 296 -6.61 11.97 2.48
CA TYR A 296 -5.49 12.15 3.41
C TYR A 296 -5.68 13.33 4.35
N GLU A 297 -6.21 14.43 3.84
CA GLU A 297 -6.53 15.62 4.62
C GLU A 297 -7.61 15.34 5.69
N LEU A 298 -8.72 14.70 5.30
CA LEU A 298 -9.81 14.33 6.20
C LEU A 298 -9.35 13.34 7.29
N ARG A 299 -8.54 12.35 6.90
CA ARG A 299 -7.98 11.38 7.84
C ARG A 299 -7.02 12.02 8.83
N ALA A 300 -6.14 12.89 8.38
CA ALA A 300 -5.22 13.62 9.26
C ALA A 300 -5.95 14.58 10.21
N ALA A 301 -7.14 15.05 9.83
CA ALA A 301 -7.99 15.92 10.64
C ALA A 301 -9.01 15.14 11.52
N ASP A 302 -9.02 13.80 11.43
CA ASP A 302 -10.02 12.95 12.10
C ASP A 302 -11.48 13.33 11.78
N THR A 303 -11.75 13.57 10.50
CA THR A 303 -13.05 14.04 9.99
C THR A 303 -13.60 13.19 8.84
N LEU A 304 -13.16 11.94 8.73
CA LEU A 304 -13.76 10.99 7.80
C LEU A 304 -15.20 10.70 8.15
N ALA A 305 -16.04 10.43 7.13
CA ALA A 305 -17.42 10.01 7.31
C ALA A 305 -17.54 8.67 8.08
N PRO A 306 -18.74 8.27 8.53
CA PRO A 306 -18.98 7.01 9.22
C PRO A 306 -18.43 5.78 8.49
N ALA A 307 -18.36 5.81 7.15
CA ALA A 307 -17.70 4.80 6.36
C ALA A 307 -16.83 5.42 5.27
N ALA A 308 -15.67 4.82 4.99
CA ALA A 308 -14.78 5.27 3.92
C ALA A 308 -14.14 4.05 3.22
N PHE A 309 -14.25 4.01 1.88
CA PHE A 309 -13.52 3.02 1.08
C PHE A 309 -12.12 3.53 0.80
N TYR A 310 -11.16 2.69 1.09
CA TYR A 310 -9.75 2.98 0.85
C TYR A 310 -8.98 1.70 0.54
N ASN A 311 -7.79 1.85 -0.02
CA ASN A 311 -6.83 0.76 -0.13
C ASN A 311 -5.70 0.95 0.87
N TRP A 312 -5.16 -0.15 1.37
CA TRP A 312 -4.00 -0.14 2.25
C TRP A 312 -3.00 -1.19 1.82
N GLY A 313 -1.72 -0.78 1.72
CA GLY A 313 -0.63 -1.67 1.36
C GLY A 313 0.20 -2.09 2.56
N ASN A 314 0.63 -3.35 2.58
CA ASN A 314 1.60 -3.85 3.54
C ASN A 314 2.99 -3.90 2.87
N SER A 315 3.62 -2.72 2.74
CA SER A 315 4.82 -2.56 1.91
C SER A 315 6.08 -3.23 2.47
N ILE A 316 6.13 -3.49 3.78
CA ILE A 316 7.28 -4.15 4.43
C ILE A 316 6.99 -5.60 4.83
N GLY A 317 5.81 -6.13 4.49
CA GLY A 317 5.40 -7.48 4.86
C GLY A 317 5.20 -7.67 6.37
N ASP A 318 4.75 -6.61 7.05
CA ASP A 318 4.54 -6.62 8.49
C ASP A 318 3.22 -5.95 8.87
N PRO A 319 2.42 -6.53 9.77
CA PRO A 319 1.13 -5.98 10.19
C PRO A 319 1.19 -4.58 10.78
N THR A 320 2.36 -4.14 11.26
CA THR A 320 2.56 -2.78 11.76
C THR A 320 2.16 -1.74 10.72
N THR A 321 2.46 -1.96 9.44
CA THR A 321 2.16 -1.00 8.36
C THR A 321 0.72 -1.06 7.84
N SER A 322 0.02 -2.14 8.07
CA SER A 322 -1.40 -2.28 7.72
C SER A 322 -2.29 -2.09 8.95
N THR A 323 -2.50 -3.15 9.70
CA THR A 323 -3.37 -3.13 10.90
C THR A 323 -2.86 -2.14 11.95
N GLY A 324 -1.54 -2.07 12.19
CA GLY A 324 -0.95 -1.20 13.20
C GLY A 324 -1.20 0.28 12.91
N PHE A 325 -0.95 0.75 11.70
CA PHE A 325 -1.18 2.16 11.36
C PHE A 325 -2.66 2.50 11.20
N ALA A 326 -3.47 1.56 10.72
CA ALA A 326 -4.88 1.81 10.46
C ALA A 326 -5.76 1.76 11.71
N MET A 327 -5.39 0.95 12.72
CA MET A 327 -6.28 0.57 13.80
C MET A 327 -5.68 0.87 15.20
N PHE A 328 -4.57 1.58 15.28
CA PHE A 328 -3.95 1.96 16.56
C PHE A 328 -4.11 3.46 16.79
N GLY A 329 -5.05 3.85 17.66
CA GLY A 329 -5.45 5.22 17.93
C GLY A 329 -4.30 6.23 18.10
N PRO A 330 -3.19 5.90 18.81
CA PRO A 330 -2.05 6.80 18.92
C PRO A 330 -1.31 7.14 17.61
N THR A 331 -1.57 6.44 16.49
CA THR A 331 -0.97 6.80 15.21
C THR A 331 -1.78 7.88 14.48
N PRO A 332 -1.14 8.79 13.73
CA PRO A 332 -1.84 9.84 12.99
C PRO A 332 -2.67 9.31 11.81
N HIS A 333 -2.67 8.01 11.59
CA HIS A 333 -3.34 7.34 10.48
C HIS A 333 -4.48 6.42 10.93
N SER A 334 -4.71 6.30 12.24
CA SER A 334 -5.76 5.44 12.77
C SER A 334 -7.14 5.96 12.38
N VAL A 335 -8.03 5.01 12.13
CA VAL A 335 -9.46 5.25 11.91
C VAL A 335 -10.30 4.66 13.05
N TRP A 336 -9.65 4.13 14.07
CA TRP A 336 -10.29 3.51 15.23
C TRP A 336 -9.50 3.78 16.50
N ASP A 337 -10.13 4.39 17.53
CA ASP A 337 -9.48 4.82 18.76
C ASP A 337 -9.88 4.00 20.00
N GLY A 338 -10.52 2.83 19.81
CA GLY A 338 -10.97 1.99 20.91
C GLY A 338 -9.82 1.52 21.82
N GLU A 339 -10.01 1.65 23.13
CA GLU A 339 -9.03 1.24 24.15
C GLU A 339 -8.67 -0.26 24.06
N ASP A 340 -9.60 -1.09 23.59
CA ASP A 340 -9.39 -2.52 23.35
C ASP A 340 -8.29 -2.77 22.34
N LEU A 341 -8.33 -2.11 21.17
CA LEU A 341 -7.28 -2.23 20.15
C LEU A 341 -5.97 -1.57 20.59
N ILE A 342 -6.03 -0.44 21.30
CA ILE A 342 -4.82 0.18 21.88
C ILE A 342 -4.12 -0.81 22.82
N GLY A 343 -4.87 -1.50 23.67
CA GLY A 343 -4.37 -2.50 24.59
C GLY A 343 -3.79 -3.75 23.91
N MET A 344 -4.37 -4.16 22.78
CA MET A 344 -3.90 -5.32 22.00
C MET A 344 -2.70 -5.01 21.14
N ILE A 345 -2.71 -3.87 20.44
CA ILE A 345 -1.68 -3.49 19.44
C ILE A 345 -0.44 -2.90 20.11
N GLY A 346 -0.61 -2.06 21.14
CA GLY A 346 0.49 -1.34 21.79
C GLY A 346 1.68 -2.24 22.18
N PRO A 347 1.47 -3.38 22.84
CA PRO A 347 2.56 -4.30 23.18
C PRO A 347 3.29 -4.89 21.97
N LEU A 348 2.63 -5.04 20.81
CA LEU A 348 3.20 -5.67 19.62
C LEU A 348 4.23 -4.78 18.91
N TRP A 349 4.20 -3.46 19.17
CA TRP A 349 5.20 -2.53 18.65
C TRP A 349 6.61 -2.77 19.19
N GLY A 350 6.72 -3.38 20.38
CA GLY A 350 8.01 -3.68 21.01
C GLY A 350 8.24 -5.15 21.31
N GLU A 351 7.38 -6.08 20.84
CA GLU A 351 7.56 -7.50 21.07
C GLU A 351 8.73 -8.07 20.24
N ALA A 352 9.72 -8.60 20.94
CA ALA A 352 10.95 -9.11 20.35
C ALA A 352 10.83 -10.57 19.88
N ASP A 353 9.89 -11.33 20.44
CA ASP A 353 9.62 -12.70 20.03
C ASP A 353 8.69 -12.72 18.81
N ASP A 354 9.24 -13.03 17.64
CA ASP A 354 8.49 -13.05 16.40
C ASP A 354 7.26 -13.97 16.44
N ALA A 355 7.33 -15.11 17.11
CA ALA A 355 6.20 -16.05 17.19
C ALA A 355 5.06 -15.45 18.03
N LYS A 356 5.38 -14.83 19.15
CA LYS A 356 4.40 -14.12 19.99
C LYS A 356 3.83 -12.92 19.27
N ARG A 357 4.68 -12.17 18.58
CA ARG A 357 4.27 -11.00 17.82
C ARG A 357 3.31 -11.37 16.70
N ILE A 358 3.61 -12.40 15.89
CA ILE A 358 2.72 -12.92 14.85
C ILE A 358 1.40 -13.43 15.45
N ALA A 359 1.44 -14.18 16.55
CA ALA A 359 0.23 -14.66 17.22
C ALA A 359 -0.62 -13.49 17.74
N GLY A 360 0.01 -12.45 18.28
CA GLY A 360 -0.67 -11.21 18.70
C GLY A 360 -1.38 -10.52 17.55
N TRP A 361 -0.72 -10.36 16.41
CA TRP A 361 -1.34 -9.76 15.22
C TRP A 361 -2.52 -10.58 14.69
N LYS A 362 -2.44 -11.91 14.70
CA LYS A 362 -3.58 -12.78 14.35
C LYS A 362 -4.75 -12.59 15.31
N ALA A 363 -4.47 -12.40 16.61
CA ALA A 363 -5.51 -12.11 17.59
C ALA A 363 -6.16 -10.75 17.37
N VAL A 364 -5.39 -9.73 17.00
CA VAL A 364 -5.91 -8.40 16.61
C VAL A 364 -6.81 -8.50 15.38
N ASP A 365 -6.36 -9.15 14.31
CA ASP A 365 -7.18 -9.31 13.09
C ASP A 365 -8.49 -10.08 13.38
N ARG A 366 -8.43 -11.09 14.25
CA ARG A 366 -9.63 -11.82 14.70
C ARG A 366 -10.59 -10.91 15.45
N HIS A 367 -10.10 -10.09 16.36
CA HIS A 367 -10.91 -9.13 17.11
C HIS A 367 -11.58 -8.11 16.16
N ILE A 368 -10.83 -7.59 15.18
CA ILE A 368 -11.36 -6.68 14.15
C ILE A 368 -12.50 -7.36 13.38
N ALA A 369 -12.31 -8.60 12.94
CA ALA A 369 -13.32 -9.34 12.18
C ALA A 369 -14.56 -9.67 13.00
N GLU A 370 -14.41 -10.15 14.25
CA GLU A 370 -15.51 -10.51 15.15
C GLU A 370 -16.37 -9.31 15.53
N ASN A 371 -15.76 -8.11 15.61
CA ASN A 371 -16.46 -6.86 15.92
C ASN A 371 -16.82 -6.03 14.68
N ALA A 372 -16.48 -6.53 13.49
CA ALA A 372 -16.73 -5.87 12.21
C ALA A 372 -16.24 -4.40 12.19
N LEU A 373 -15.01 -4.15 12.67
CA LEU A 373 -14.45 -2.80 12.73
C LEU A 373 -14.03 -2.30 11.35
N VAL A 374 -13.75 -3.23 10.45
CA VAL A 374 -13.40 -2.99 9.03
C VAL A 374 -14.15 -4.03 8.20
N LEU A 375 -14.50 -3.68 6.96
CA LEU A 375 -14.92 -4.62 5.93
C LEU A 375 -13.76 -4.80 4.94
N PRO A 376 -12.85 -5.78 5.14
CA PRO A 376 -11.89 -6.17 4.12
C PRO A 376 -12.64 -6.76 2.92
N LEU A 377 -12.22 -6.41 1.71
CA LEU A 377 -12.91 -6.85 0.49
C LEU A 377 -12.05 -7.86 -0.30
N PHE A 378 -10.89 -7.43 -0.72
CA PHE A 378 -9.99 -8.26 -1.55
C PHE A 378 -8.57 -7.69 -1.55
N GLN A 379 -7.61 -8.57 -1.77
CA GLN A 379 -6.26 -8.23 -2.20
C GLN A 379 -6.29 -7.94 -3.70
N TYR A 380 -5.67 -6.84 -4.11
CA TYR A 380 -5.56 -6.50 -5.53
C TYR A 380 -4.64 -7.47 -6.27
N VAL A 381 -5.02 -7.79 -7.50
CA VAL A 381 -4.16 -8.46 -8.47
C VAL A 381 -3.82 -7.46 -9.55
N GLN A 382 -2.54 -7.19 -9.75
CA GLN A 382 -2.07 -6.24 -10.74
C GLN A 382 -1.80 -6.91 -12.08
N PRO A 383 -2.54 -6.57 -13.13
CA PRO A 383 -2.25 -7.00 -14.48
C PRO A 383 -1.11 -6.16 -15.08
N ILE A 384 -0.23 -6.82 -15.79
CA ILE A 384 0.90 -6.24 -16.53
C ILE A 384 0.82 -6.74 -17.97
N LEU A 385 0.74 -5.84 -18.95
CA LEU A 385 0.91 -6.18 -20.36
C LEU A 385 2.32 -5.79 -20.80
N HIS A 386 2.96 -6.67 -21.55
CA HIS A 386 4.30 -6.42 -22.04
C HIS A 386 4.54 -7.01 -23.43
N ALA A 387 5.49 -6.45 -24.15
CA ALA A 387 5.95 -6.97 -25.43
C ALA A 387 6.55 -8.38 -25.27
N PRO A 388 6.39 -9.28 -26.26
CA PRO A 388 6.91 -10.65 -26.18
C PRO A 388 8.41 -10.75 -25.96
N GLY A 389 9.18 -9.72 -26.39
CA GLY A 389 10.63 -9.64 -26.20
C GLY A 389 11.08 -9.17 -24.81
N VAL A 390 10.15 -8.93 -23.87
CA VAL A 390 10.45 -8.49 -22.52
C VAL A 390 9.87 -9.49 -21.54
N LYS A 391 10.70 -9.99 -20.63
CA LYS A 391 10.26 -10.78 -19.46
C LYS A 391 10.16 -9.85 -18.25
N VAL A 392 8.99 -9.80 -17.66
CA VAL A 392 8.69 -8.99 -16.48
C VAL A 392 8.60 -9.87 -15.23
N VAL A 393 9.16 -9.40 -14.13
CA VAL A 393 9.03 -10.03 -12.81
C VAL A 393 8.07 -9.18 -11.98
N PRO A 394 6.85 -9.68 -11.67
CA PRO A 394 5.95 -8.99 -10.76
C PRO A 394 6.57 -8.82 -9.37
N HIS A 395 6.27 -7.71 -8.73
CA HIS A 395 6.72 -7.42 -7.37
C HIS A 395 5.53 -7.18 -6.45
N ALA A 396 5.60 -7.64 -5.20
CA ALA A 396 4.50 -7.54 -4.24
C ALA A 396 4.07 -6.08 -3.96
N SER A 397 4.97 -5.11 -4.08
CA SER A 397 4.63 -3.69 -3.97
C SER A 397 3.85 -3.11 -5.16
N GLY A 398 3.65 -3.89 -6.23
CA GLY A 398 3.08 -3.40 -7.48
C GLY A 398 4.05 -2.60 -8.36
N ALA A 399 5.26 -2.32 -7.89
CA ALA A 399 6.25 -1.58 -8.67
C ALA A 399 6.87 -2.44 -9.79
N LEU A 400 7.13 -1.81 -10.93
CA LEU A 400 8.03 -2.38 -11.93
C LEU A 400 9.47 -2.08 -11.53
N LEU A 401 10.28 -3.12 -11.51
CA LEU A 401 11.70 -3.05 -11.19
C LEU A 401 12.53 -3.32 -12.46
N PRO A 402 12.93 -2.29 -13.21
CA PRO A 402 13.57 -2.47 -14.53
C PRO A 402 14.84 -3.31 -14.51
N HIS A 403 15.56 -3.32 -13.39
CA HIS A 403 16.78 -4.13 -13.25
C HIS A 403 16.52 -5.64 -13.13
N LEU A 404 15.28 -6.03 -12.82
CA LEU A 404 14.85 -7.43 -12.82
C LEU A 404 14.22 -7.87 -14.14
N MET A 405 13.99 -6.95 -15.06
CA MET A 405 13.48 -7.28 -16.39
C MET A 405 14.59 -7.80 -17.28
N THR A 406 14.28 -8.81 -18.08
CA THR A 406 15.22 -9.41 -19.02
C THR A 406 14.59 -9.53 -20.41
N ARG A 407 15.38 -9.83 -21.40
CA ARG A 407 14.88 -10.26 -22.72
C ARG A 407 14.28 -11.66 -22.58
N ALA A 408 13.19 -11.90 -23.30
CA ALA A 408 12.51 -13.19 -23.32
C ALA A 408 13.20 -14.17 -24.27
#